data_956fbba579903745c1d80e99d16821e3
#
_entry.id   956fbba579903745c1d80e99d16821e3
#
_cell.length_a   1.000
_cell.length_b   1.000
_cell.length_c   1.000
_cell.angle_alpha   90.00
_cell.angle_beta   90.00
_cell.angle_gamma   90.00
#
_symmetry.space_group_name_H-M   'P 1'
#
loop_
_entity.id
_entity.type
_entity.pdbx_description
1 polymer ?
#
loop_
_entity_poly.entity_id
_entity_poly.type
_entity_poly.pdbx_seq_one_letter_code
_entity_poly.pdbx_strand_id
1 'polypeptide(L)'
;MNKIFNDNVIAIMDRMIAKDYKVDLVVTDPPYPTTSRGCAGNSGGMLQKDINKKGKVFENNDTHVKVWGEKLYQVLKETGHCYIMTNHKNLQEYLNVLTDIGFHFIKSLIWDKGNKIMGQYYMSQFEYILFFRKGAGVKINNCGTADILSIPNKKTKDNEGKNIHDTEKPIELMRILIENSSKENEIVFEPFMGVGTTCIASLLSNRQYIGVELDENYFKIAEERIKKAWEEKRKEKDLQAVTLFGDGM
;
A
#
# COMPACT_ATOMS: atom_id res chain seq x y z
N MET A 1 -5.37 -9.89 -14.48
CA MET A 1 -4.46 -11.00 -14.10
C MET A 1 -3.99 -10.74 -12.66
N ASN A 2 -4.50 -11.51 -11.70
CA ASN A 2 -4.18 -11.32 -10.28
C ASN A 2 -2.97 -12.18 -9.93
N LYS A 3 -1.86 -11.56 -9.53
CA LYS A 3 -0.62 -12.26 -9.18
C LYS A 3 0.05 -11.64 -7.96
N ILE A 4 0.62 -12.49 -7.14
CA ILE A 4 1.55 -12.11 -6.07
C ILE A 4 2.86 -12.87 -6.25
N PHE A 5 3.97 -12.26 -5.83
CA PHE A 5 5.31 -12.83 -5.97
C PHE A 5 6.05 -12.74 -4.64
N ASN A 6 6.59 -13.87 -4.18
CA ASN A 6 7.57 -13.86 -3.10
C ASN A 6 8.97 -13.70 -3.72
N ASP A 7 9.39 -12.46 -3.92
CA ASP A 7 10.63 -12.17 -4.63
C ASP A 7 11.10 -10.73 -4.32
N ASN A 8 12.30 -10.40 -4.76
CA ASN A 8 12.81 -9.04 -4.72
C ASN A 8 12.07 -8.16 -5.74
N VAL A 9 11.55 -7.02 -5.27
CA VAL A 9 10.77 -6.08 -6.10
C VAL A 9 11.56 -5.57 -7.30
N ILE A 10 12.88 -5.35 -7.15
CA ILE A 10 13.74 -4.88 -8.23
C ILE A 10 13.79 -5.92 -9.35
N ALA A 11 13.95 -7.20 -9.00
CA ALA A 11 13.96 -8.30 -9.98
C ALA A 11 12.62 -8.46 -10.69
N ILE A 12 11.49 -8.25 -9.98
CA ILE A 12 10.15 -8.28 -10.61
C ILE A 12 10.00 -7.11 -11.58
N MET A 13 10.34 -5.88 -11.17
CA MET A 13 10.25 -4.72 -12.06
C MET A 13 11.18 -4.83 -13.27
N ASP A 14 12.39 -5.38 -13.11
CA ASP A 14 13.30 -5.63 -14.24
C ASP A 14 12.67 -6.59 -15.26
N ARG A 15 12.02 -7.66 -14.79
CA ARG A 15 11.28 -8.59 -15.68
C ARG A 15 10.07 -7.93 -16.35
N MET A 16 9.40 -7.01 -15.67
CA MET A 16 8.30 -6.23 -16.27
C MET A 16 8.82 -5.29 -17.34
N ILE A 17 9.91 -4.56 -17.06
CA ILE A 17 10.56 -3.64 -18.00
C ILE A 17 11.04 -4.38 -19.25
N ALA A 18 11.74 -5.50 -19.07
CA ALA A 18 12.24 -6.33 -20.18
C ALA A 18 11.12 -6.86 -21.11
N LYS A 19 9.90 -6.98 -20.61
CA LYS A 19 8.71 -7.42 -21.36
C LYS A 19 7.81 -6.26 -21.81
N ASP A 20 8.22 -5.02 -21.58
CA ASP A 20 7.40 -3.81 -21.74
C ASP A 20 6.03 -3.91 -21.05
N TYR A 21 5.98 -4.59 -19.90
CA TYR A 21 4.75 -4.77 -19.16
C TYR A 21 4.49 -3.55 -18.28
N LYS A 22 3.33 -2.92 -18.46
CA LYS A 22 2.93 -1.70 -17.75
C LYS A 22 1.72 -1.95 -16.85
N VAL A 23 1.65 -1.16 -15.78
CA VAL A 23 0.53 -1.12 -14.84
C VAL A 23 -0.19 0.23 -14.90
N ASP A 24 -1.45 0.25 -14.53
CA ASP A 24 -2.30 1.44 -14.64
C ASP A 24 -2.16 2.36 -13.42
N LEU A 25 -1.98 1.78 -12.24
CA LEU A 25 -1.91 2.47 -10.97
C LEU A 25 -0.87 1.84 -10.05
N VAL A 26 -0.18 2.68 -9.27
CA VAL A 26 0.64 2.25 -8.14
C VAL A 26 0.04 2.78 -6.85
N VAL A 27 -0.13 1.91 -5.87
CA VAL A 27 -0.50 2.29 -4.49
C VAL A 27 0.40 1.52 -3.54
N THR A 28 1.28 2.21 -2.82
CA THR A 28 2.34 1.53 -2.07
C THR A 28 2.71 2.22 -0.76
N ASP A 29 3.12 1.39 0.21
CA ASP A 29 3.73 1.78 1.48
C ASP A 29 5.15 1.19 1.55
N PRO A 30 6.14 1.82 0.90
CA PRO A 30 7.49 1.26 0.83
C PRO A 30 8.16 1.22 2.20
N PRO A 31 9.07 0.25 2.44
CA PRO A 31 9.89 0.25 3.63
C PRO A 31 10.79 1.50 3.61
N TYR A 32 10.80 2.23 4.71
CA TYR A 32 11.68 3.39 4.90
C TYR A 32 12.47 3.26 6.20
N PRO A 33 13.69 3.83 6.24
CA PRO A 33 14.51 3.78 7.44
C PRO A 33 13.78 4.41 8.62
N THR A 34 13.44 3.61 9.62
CA THR A 34 12.93 4.11 10.89
C THR A 34 14.00 3.94 11.95
N THR A 35 14.51 5.03 12.49
CA THR A 35 15.42 4.97 13.63
C THR A 35 14.61 4.90 14.91
N SER A 36 14.70 3.80 15.65
CA SER A 36 14.27 3.78 17.05
C SER A 36 15.19 4.67 17.85
N ARG A 37 14.68 5.73 18.48
CA ARG A 37 15.43 6.43 19.50
C ARG A 37 15.43 5.58 20.76
N GLY A 38 16.61 5.22 21.26
CA GLY A 38 16.80 4.38 22.43
C GLY A 38 16.40 5.04 23.75
N CYS A 39 15.12 5.27 23.95
CA CYS A 39 14.50 5.58 25.25
C CYS A 39 13.12 4.91 25.25
N ALA A 40 13.14 3.60 25.44
CA ALA A 40 11.91 2.85 25.60
C ALA A 40 11.52 2.87 27.09
N GLY A 41 10.51 3.66 27.42
CA GLY A 41 9.59 3.26 28.48
C GLY A 41 8.83 2.02 28.02
N ASN A 42 8.32 1.20 28.92
CA ASN A 42 7.64 -0.09 28.71
C ASN A 42 6.35 -0.07 27.85
N SER A 43 6.08 0.97 27.09
CA SER A 43 4.83 1.19 26.34
C SER A 43 4.99 1.15 24.81
N GLY A 44 6.14 0.76 24.28
CA GLY A 44 6.38 0.66 22.84
C GLY A 44 6.42 -0.79 22.34
N GLY A 45 5.28 -1.44 22.23
CA GLY A 45 5.14 -2.86 21.89
C GLY A 45 5.56 -3.30 20.49
N MET A 46 6.29 -2.48 19.72
CA MET A 46 6.58 -2.78 18.31
C MET A 46 8.00 -3.25 18.01
N LEU A 47 8.91 -3.28 18.98
CA LEU A 47 10.30 -3.49 18.69
C LEU A 47 10.82 -4.70 19.46
N GLN A 48 11.20 -5.76 18.76
CA GLN A 48 11.97 -6.84 19.38
C GLN A 48 13.30 -6.27 19.90
N LYS A 49 13.65 -6.62 21.15
CA LYS A 49 14.81 -6.06 21.88
C LYS A 49 16.14 -6.15 21.13
N ASP A 50 16.29 -7.16 20.26
CA ASP A 50 17.53 -7.42 19.51
C ASP A 50 17.65 -6.57 18.23
N ILE A 51 16.53 -6.23 17.60
CA ILE A 51 16.46 -5.33 16.44
C ILE A 51 16.71 -3.88 16.86
N ASN A 52 16.27 -3.49 18.05
CA ASN A 52 16.47 -2.17 18.63
C ASN A 52 17.94 -1.76 18.78
N LYS A 53 18.84 -2.72 19.01
CA LYS A 53 20.29 -2.45 19.12
C LYS A 53 20.92 -1.97 17.81
N LYS A 54 20.27 -2.25 16.65
CA LYS A 54 20.74 -1.84 15.31
C LYS A 54 20.01 -0.65 14.73
N GLY A 55 18.97 -0.10 15.42
CA GLY A 55 18.18 1.01 14.90
C GLY A 55 17.28 0.68 13.71
N LYS A 56 17.12 -0.59 13.34
CA LYS A 56 16.29 -1.07 12.22
C LYS A 56 15.00 -1.69 12.77
N VAL A 57 13.86 -1.33 12.22
CA VAL A 57 12.55 -1.91 12.55
C VAL A 57 12.25 -3.12 11.66
N PHE A 58 12.76 -3.14 10.44
CA PHE A 58 12.63 -4.21 9.46
C PHE A 58 14.00 -4.54 8.87
N GLU A 59 14.27 -5.81 8.57
CA GLU A 59 15.57 -6.28 8.06
C GLU A 59 15.88 -5.78 6.63
N ASN A 60 14.84 -5.43 5.85
CA ASN A 60 14.94 -5.13 4.42
C ASN A 60 14.67 -3.64 4.07
N ASN A 61 14.99 -2.70 4.97
CA ASN A 61 14.72 -1.26 4.79
C ASN A 61 15.77 -0.50 3.98
N ASP A 62 16.79 -1.15 3.45
CA ASP A 62 18.00 -0.48 2.98
C ASP A 62 17.94 -0.03 1.52
N THR A 63 16.86 -0.35 0.79
CA THR A 63 16.77 0.03 -0.61
C THR A 63 16.33 1.49 -0.75
N HIS A 64 17.30 2.33 -1.16
CA HIS A 64 17.07 3.75 -1.38
C HIS A 64 15.95 4.01 -2.39
N VAL A 65 15.13 5.05 -2.16
CA VAL A 65 13.97 5.43 -3.00
C VAL A 65 14.32 5.58 -4.48
N LYS A 66 15.52 6.06 -4.81
CA LYS A 66 15.97 6.21 -6.19
C LYS A 66 15.98 4.87 -6.95
N VAL A 67 16.45 3.79 -6.31
CA VAL A 67 16.61 2.49 -6.98
C VAL A 67 15.27 1.89 -7.42
N TRP A 68 14.29 1.88 -6.52
CA TRP A 68 12.98 1.36 -6.87
C TRP A 68 12.10 2.39 -7.60
N GLY A 69 12.29 3.68 -7.34
CA GLY A 69 11.52 4.76 -7.96
C GLY A 69 11.75 4.87 -9.46
N GLU A 70 13.02 4.74 -9.93
CA GLU A 70 13.34 4.73 -11.37
C GLU A 70 12.65 3.58 -12.11
N LYS A 71 12.62 2.39 -11.52
CA LYS A 71 11.95 1.23 -12.10
C LYS A 71 10.44 1.36 -12.03
N LEU A 72 9.92 1.89 -10.93
CA LEU A 72 8.50 2.16 -10.75
C LEU A 72 7.97 3.12 -11.82
N TYR A 73 8.73 4.18 -12.11
CA TYR A 73 8.41 5.11 -13.20
C TYR A 73 8.35 4.39 -14.56
N GLN A 74 9.27 3.48 -14.82
CA GLN A 74 9.31 2.74 -16.08
C GLN A 74 8.13 1.79 -16.24
N VAL A 75 7.69 1.09 -15.18
CA VAL A 75 6.57 0.14 -15.26
C VAL A 75 5.19 0.81 -15.21
N LEU A 76 5.08 2.06 -14.74
CA LEU A 76 3.83 2.80 -14.75
C LEU A 76 3.52 3.29 -16.18
N LYS A 77 2.26 3.14 -16.62
CA LYS A 77 1.76 3.69 -17.88
C LYS A 77 1.87 5.22 -17.92
N GLU A 78 1.97 5.79 -19.12
CA GLU A 78 1.72 7.21 -19.31
C GLU A 78 0.31 7.55 -18.82
N THR A 79 0.15 8.71 -18.17
CA THR A 79 -1.07 9.15 -17.48
C THR A 79 -1.43 8.35 -16.22
N GLY A 80 -0.62 7.36 -15.83
CA GLY A 80 -0.82 6.58 -14.61
C GLY A 80 -0.58 7.42 -13.35
N HIS A 81 -1.35 7.10 -12.31
CA HIS A 81 -1.21 7.69 -10.98
C HIS A 81 -0.35 6.82 -10.05
N CYS A 82 0.30 7.47 -9.09
CA CYS A 82 1.12 6.79 -8.11
C CYS A 82 0.90 7.39 -6.72
N TYR A 83 0.46 6.57 -5.76
CA TYR A 83 0.33 6.94 -4.36
C TYR A 83 1.42 6.25 -3.55
N ILE A 84 2.19 7.04 -2.81
CA ILE A 84 3.30 6.56 -1.99
C ILE A 84 3.10 7.04 -0.56
N MET A 85 2.93 6.12 0.35
CA MET A 85 2.84 6.43 1.78
C MET A 85 4.21 6.77 2.34
N THR A 86 4.25 7.73 3.25
CA THR A 86 5.49 8.13 3.90
C THR A 86 5.23 8.88 5.21
N ASN A 87 6.30 9.10 5.97
CA ASN A 87 6.28 9.90 7.18
C ASN A 87 7.01 11.25 6.97
N HIS A 88 6.94 12.13 7.97
CA HIS A 88 7.56 13.46 7.92
C HIS A 88 9.09 13.44 7.75
N LYS A 89 9.79 12.37 8.13
CA LYS A 89 11.25 12.28 8.03
C LYS A 89 11.71 12.05 6.60
N ASN A 90 10.97 11.23 5.86
CA ASN A 90 11.33 10.83 4.50
C ASN A 90 10.63 11.69 3.44
N LEU A 91 9.72 12.59 3.88
CA LEU A 91 8.90 13.41 2.99
C LEU A 91 9.72 14.19 1.97
N GLN A 92 10.73 14.93 2.44
CA GLN A 92 11.55 15.77 1.57
C GLN A 92 12.36 14.95 0.56
N GLU A 93 12.96 13.85 1.01
CA GLU A 93 13.74 12.96 0.16
C GLU A 93 12.87 12.35 -0.95
N TYR A 94 11.69 11.83 -0.58
CA TYR A 94 10.77 11.24 -1.55
C TYR A 94 10.27 12.25 -2.57
N LEU A 95 9.92 13.47 -2.15
CA LEU A 95 9.51 14.52 -3.06
C LEU A 95 10.61 14.88 -4.05
N ASN A 96 11.84 15.10 -3.57
CA ASN A 96 12.97 15.47 -4.41
C ASN A 96 13.31 14.34 -5.39
N VAL A 97 13.57 13.14 -4.88
CA VAL A 97 14.05 12.02 -5.71
C VAL A 97 13.01 11.60 -6.75
N LEU A 98 11.73 11.48 -6.37
CA LEU A 98 10.69 11.06 -7.32
C LEU A 98 10.40 12.14 -8.37
N THR A 99 10.49 13.42 -8.02
CA THR A 99 10.35 14.50 -8.98
C THR A 99 11.55 14.54 -9.95
N ASP A 100 12.76 14.33 -9.45
CA ASP A 100 13.97 14.26 -10.29
C ASP A 100 13.93 13.07 -11.27
N ILE A 101 13.29 11.96 -10.90
CA ILE A 101 13.03 10.80 -11.77
C ILE A 101 12.06 11.15 -12.91
N GLY A 102 11.18 12.12 -12.72
CA GLY A 102 10.20 12.55 -13.71
C GLY A 102 8.74 12.41 -13.29
N PHE A 103 8.45 11.94 -12.09
CA PHE A 103 7.10 12.00 -11.56
C PHE A 103 6.65 13.45 -11.35
N HIS A 104 5.42 13.76 -11.72
CA HIS A 104 4.80 15.04 -11.39
C HIS A 104 4.11 14.93 -10.03
N PHE A 105 4.60 15.64 -9.04
CA PHE A 105 3.92 15.77 -7.75
C PHE A 105 2.64 16.58 -7.91
N ILE A 106 1.51 16.05 -7.41
CA ILE A 106 0.21 16.71 -7.46
C ILE A 106 -0.12 17.35 -6.12
N LYS A 107 -0.16 16.51 -5.06
CA LYS A 107 -0.39 16.97 -3.68
C LYS A 107 -0.06 15.87 -2.66
N SER A 108 0.08 16.26 -1.41
CA SER A 108 0.07 15.34 -0.29
C SER A 108 -1.36 15.18 0.23
N LEU A 109 -1.84 13.94 0.29
CA LEU A 109 -3.03 13.59 1.05
C LEU A 109 -2.62 13.25 2.48
N ILE A 110 -3.55 13.40 3.40
CA ILE A 110 -3.37 13.08 4.82
C ILE A 110 -4.26 11.89 5.17
N TRP A 111 -3.65 10.82 5.64
CA TRP A 111 -4.40 9.78 6.32
C TRP A 111 -4.42 10.06 7.82
N ASP A 112 -5.55 10.57 8.32
CA ASP A 112 -5.80 10.77 9.75
C ASP A 112 -6.28 9.45 10.37
N LYS A 113 -5.47 8.92 11.30
CA LYS A 113 -5.71 7.64 11.99
C LYS A 113 -6.70 7.74 13.14
N GLY A 114 -7.09 8.96 13.52
CA GLY A 114 -7.94 9.24 14.67
C GLY A 114 -7.26 9.04 16.04
N ASN A 115 -6.17 8.27 16.11
CA ASN A 115 -5.45 7.96 17.33
C ASN A 115 -4.10 8.68 17.38
N LYS A 116 -3.81 9.32 18.51
CA LYS A 116 -2.53 9.99 18.74
C LYS A 116 -1.48 9.00 19.23
N ILE A 117 -0.30 9.04 18.61
CA ILE A 117 0.87 8.26 19.01
C ILE A 117 1.82 9.21 19.74
N MET A 118 2.34 8.79 20.90
CA MET A 118 3.26 9.59 21.71
C MET A 118 4.47 10.07 20.90
N GLY A 119 4.78 11.35 21.05
CA GLY A 119 5.93 12.04 20.47
C GLY A 119 6.61 12.94 21.48
N GLN A 120 7.86 13.29 21.25
CA GLN A 120 8.64 14.17 22.12
C GLN A 120 8.13 15.63 22.09
N TYR A 121 7.55 16.04 20.95
CA TYR A 121 6.99 17.40 20.76
C TYR A 121 5.49 17.31 20.52
N TYR A 122 5.08 17.10 19.26
CA TYR A 122 3.68 16.87 18.91
C TYR A 122 3.39 15.38 18.80
N MET A 123 2.20 14.98 19.22
CA MET A 123 1.71 13.61 19.02
C MET A 123 1.40 13.38 17.54
N SER A 124 1.93 12.30 16.96
CA SER A 124 1.63 11.92 15.59
C SER A 124 0.24 11.31 15.50
N GLN A 125 -0.60 11.84 14.61
CA GLN A 125 -1.96 11.35 14.37
C GLN A 125 -2.17 10.90 12.93
N PHE A 126 -1.30 11.30 11.99
CA PHE A 126 -1.47 11.07 10.57
C PHE A 126 -0.21 10.53 9.90
N GLU A 127 -0.40 10.02 8.68
CA GLU A 127 0.65 9.74 7.71
C GLU A 127 0.38 10.50 6.41
N TYR A 128 1.44 10.81 5.67
CA TYR A 128 1.34 11.39 4.33
C TYR A 128 1.10 10.30 3.29
N ILE A 129 0.31 10.64 2.27
CA ILE A 129 0.18 9.89 1.03
C ILE A 129 0.55 10.84 -0.09
N LEU A 130 1.73 10.66 -0.66
CA LEU A 130 2.21 11.49 -1.76
C LEU A 130 1.53 11.04 -3.05
N PHE A 131 0.81 11.96 -3.67
CA PHE A 131 0.10 11.71 -4.91
C PHE A 131 0.89 12.27 -6.08
N PHE A 132 1.33 11.38 -6.94
CA PHE A 132 2.07 11.67 -8.16
C PHE A 132 1.31 11.17 -9.39
N ARG A 133 1.71 11.67 -10.55
CA ARG A 133 1.34 11.15 -11.88
C ARG A 133 2.56 11.03 -12.77
N LYS A 134 2.45 10.20 -13.80
CA LYS A 134 3.39 10.14 -14.91
C LYS A 134 2.78 10.83 -16.14
N GLY A 135 3.59 11.60 -16.89
CA GLY A 135 3.17 12.24 -18.13
C GLY A 135 2.02 13.25 -17.99
N ALA A 136 1.09 13.26 -18.94
CA ALA A 136 -0.03 14.20 -18.97
C ALA A 136 -1.03 13.95 -17.83
N GLY A 137 -1.67 15.02 -17.34
CA GLY A 137 -2.63 14.95 -16.23
C GLY A 137 -3.96 14.31 -16.63
N VAL A 138 -4.37 13.30 -15.87
CA VAL A 138 -5.72 12.75 -15.90
C VAL A 138 -6.38 13.04 -14.56
N LYS A 139 -7.67 13.38 -14.58
CA LYS A 139 -8.44 13.63 -13.35
C LYS A 139 -8.71 12.31 -12.62
N ILE A 140 -8.79 12.37 -11.29
CA ILE A 140 -9.32 11.26 -10.50
C ILE A 140 -10.82 11.09 -10.77
N ASN A 141 -11.33 9.88 -10.55
CA ASN A 141 -12.73 9.54 -10.86
C ASN A 141 -13.72 10.33 -9.98
N ASN A 142 -13.39 10.57 -8.71
CA ASN A 142 -14.22 11.36 -7.80
C ASN A 142 -13.44 12.57 -7.28
N CYS A 143 -13.53 13.69 -8.00
CA CYS A 143 -12.89 14.97 -7.61
C CYS A 143 -13.48 15.60 -6.34
N GLY A 144 -14.59 15.08 -5.81
CA GLY A 144 -15.17 15.49 -4.53
C GLY A 144 -14.52 14.83 -3.30
N THR A 145 -13.62 13.87 -3.49
CA THR A 145 -12.90 13.24 -2.39
C THR A 145 -11.99 14.25 -1.69
N ALA A 146 -12.12 14.36 -0.36
CA ALA A 146 -11.28 15.23 0.44
C ALA A 146 -9.82 14.73 0.44
N ASP A 147 -8.87 15.64 0.65
CA ASP A 147 -7.45 15.33 0.78
C ASP A 147 -7.06 14.92 2.22
N ILE A 148 -7.97 15.01 3.17
CA ILE A 148 -7.85 14.43 4.51
C ILE A 148 -8.79 13.23 4.59
N LEU A 149 -8.21 12.04 4.73
CA LEU A 149 -8.93 10.77 4.83
C LEU A 149 -8.94 10.31 6.29
N SER A 150 -10.04 10.58 7.00
CA SER A 150 -10.19 10.20 8.41
C SER A 150 -10.69 8.77 8.52
N ILE A 151 -9.76 7.82 8.54
CA ILE A 151 -10.04 6.39 8.58
C ILE A 151 -9.29 5.78 9.77
N PRO A 152 -10.01 5.23 10.78
CA PRO A 152 -9.37 4.61 11.93
C PRO A 152 -8.43 3.46 11.54
N ASN A 153 -7.24 3.44 12.16
CA ASN A 153 -6.27 2.37 11.94
C ASN A 153 -6.68 1.10 12.71
N LYS A 154 -7.72 0.42 12.22
CA LYS A 154 -8.14 -0.89 12.75
C LYS A 154 -7.28 -1.98 12.10
N LYS A 155 -6.52 -2.70 12.93
CA LYS A 155 -5.67 -3.81 12.50
C LYS A 155 -6.41 -5.13 12.57
N THR A 156 -6.11 -6.02 11.63
CA THR A 156 -6.60 -7.39 11.68
C THR A 156 -5.89 -8.15 12.80
N LYS A 157 -6.64 -8.92 13.57
CA LYS A 157 -6.11 -9.74 14.64
C LYS A 157 -6.17 -11.22 14.26
N ASP A 158 -5.20 -11.99 14.75
CA ASP A 158 -5.21 -13.44 14.68
C ASP A 158 -6.20 -14.05 15.71
N ASN A 159 -6.26 -15.37 15.75
CA ASN A 159 -7.13 -16.12 16.66
C ASN A 159 -6.76 -15.92 18.15
N GLU A 160 -5.56 -15.43 18.44
CA GLU A 160 -5.08 -15.12 19.79
C GLU A 160 -5.29 -13.65 20.16
N GLY A 161 -5.88 -12.85 19.27
CA GLY A 161 -6.13 -11.42 19.46
C GLY A 161 -4.91 -10.52 19.23
N LYS A 162 -3.80 -11.06 18.69
CA LYS A 162 -2.58 -10.32 18.33
C LYS A 162 -2.69 -9.74 16.93
N ASN A 163 -2.09 -8.58 16.70
CA ASN A 163 -2.06 -7.99 15.36
C ASN A 163 -1.27 -8.89 14.39
N ILE A 164 -1.83 -9.20 13.22
CA ILE A 164 -1.15 -9.99 12.20
C ILE A 164 0.03 -9.21 11.59
N HIS A 165 -0.07 -7.89 11.55
CA HIS A 165 1.00 -7.02 11.07
C HIS A 165 0.93 -5.66 11.76
N ASP A 166 2.09 -5.17 12.22
CA ASP A 166 2.15 -3.93 13.01
C ASP A 166 1.89 -2.66 12.20
N THR A 167 2.15 -2.69 10.89
CA THR A 167 1.97 -1.55 9.98
C THR A 167 0.87 -1.76 8.94
N GLU A 168 -0.03 -2.73 9.15
CA GLU A 168 -1.17 -2.95 8.24
C GLU A 168 -1.98 -1.67 8.04
N LYS A 169 -2.30 -1.36 6.78
CA LYS A 169 -3.15 -0.23 6.42
C LYS A 169 -4.63 -0.67 6.33
N PRO A 170 -5.60 0.22 6.56
CA PRO A 170 -7.01 -0.09 6.37
C PRO A 170 -7.34 -0.39 4.90
N ILE A 171 -8.12 -1.43 4.66
CA ILE A 171 -8.60 -1.78 3.29
C ILE A 171 -9.38 -0.62 2.69
N GLU A 172 -10.22 0.06 3.48
CA GLU A 172 -11.02 1.20 3.06
C GLU A 172 -10.15 2.34 2.51
N LEU A 173 -9.03 2.65 3.18
CA LEU A 173 -8.08 3.66 2.71
C LEU A 173 -7.55 3.31 1.31
N MET A 174 -7.10 2.06 1.13
CA MET A 174 -6.59 1.61 -0.16
C MET A 174 -7.66 1.63 -1.25
N ARG A 175 -8.91 1.25 -0.92
CA ARG A 175 -10.03 1.29 -1.86
C ARG A 175 -10.30 2.69 -2.38
N ILE A 176 -10.31 3.70 -1.51
CA ILE A 176 -10.52 5.11 -1.92
C ILE A 176 -9.45 5.53 -2.94
N LEU A 177 -8.18 5.22 -2.69
CA LEU A 177 -7.09 5.57 -3.61
C LEU A 177 -7.21 4.84 -4.95
N ILE A 178 -7.52 3.55 -4.90
CA ILE A 178 -7.65 2.67 -6.08
C ILE A 178 -8.86 3.11 -6.93
N GLU A 179 -10.01 3.29 -6.31
CA GLU A 179 -11.24 3.65 -7.01
C GLU A 179 -11.17 5.05 -7.63
N ASN A 180 -10.44 5.97 -7.00
CA ASN A 180 -10.21 7.31 -7.53
C ASN A 180 -9.27 7.35 -8.74
N SER A 181 -8.32 6.42 -8.83
CA SER A 181 -7.24 6.52 -9.84
C SER A 181 -7.14 5.33 -10.77
N SER A 182 -8.16 4.48 -10.80
CA SER A 182 -8.24 3.37 -11.75
C SER A 182 -9.70 3.06 -12.14
N LYS A 183 -9.86 2.35 -13.26
CA LYS A 183 -11.13 1.77 -13.70
C LYS A 183 -11.18 0.28 -13.38
N GLU A 184 -12.36 -0.32 -13.47
CA GLU A 184 -12.49 -1.77 -13.34
C GLU A 184 -11.62 -2.51 -14.37
N ASN A 185 -11.06 -3.64 -13.95
CA ASN A 185 -10.13 -4.45 -14.72
C ASN A 185 -8.75 -3.84 -14.98
N GLU A 186 -8.48 -2.61 -14.61
CA GLU A 186 -7.14 -2.03 -14.63
C GLU A 186 -6.23 -2.65 -13.56
N ILE A 187 -4.92 -2.59 -13.79
CA ILE A 187 -3.91 -3.27 -12.98
C ILE A 187 -3.34 -2.31 -11.94
N VAL A 188 -3.53 -2.64 -10.68
CA VAL A 188 -2.91 -1.98 -9.52
C VAL A 188 -1.64 -2.73 -9.14
N PHE A 189 -0.53 -2.01 -9.01
CA PHE A 189 0.74 -2.57 -8.59
C PHE A 189 1.09 -2.12 -7.18
N GLU A 190 1.41 -3.10 -6.33
CA GLU A 190 1.91 -2.91 -4.97
C GLU A 190 3.29 -3.59 -4.85
N PRO A 191 4.38 -2.82 -5.01
CA PRO A 191 5.74 -3.36 -4.97
C PRO A 191 6.19 -3.84 -3.58
N PHE A 192 5.52 -3.43 -2.50
CA PHE A 192 5.87 -3.77 -1.10
C PHE A 192 4.61 -4.19 -0.35
N MET A 193 4.00 -5.31 -0.80
CA MET A 193 2.60 -5.60 -0.43
C MET A 193 2.39 -6.01 1.03
N GLY A 194 3.44 -6.36 1.78
CA GLY A 194 3.31 -6.85 3.14
C GLY A 194 2.30 -7.99 3.25
N VAL A 195 1.27 -7.79 4.05
CA VAL A 195 0.18 -8.77 4.24
C VAL A 195 -0.97 -8.62 3.23
N GLY A 196 -0.74 -7.96 2.09
CA GLY A 196 -1.63 -7.99 0.92
C GLY A 196 -2.84 -7.05 0.95
N THR A 197 -2.86 -6.01 1.77
CA THR A 197 -4.03 -5.13 1.93
C THR A 197 -4.42 -4.42 0.63
N THR A 198 -3.46 -3.88 -0.12
CA THR A 198 -3.71 -3.23 -1.43
C THR A 198 -4.24 -4.23 -2.47
N CYS A 199 -3.74 -5.47 -2.46
CA CYS A 199 -4.23 -6.52 -3.35
C CYS A 199 -5.68 -6.90 -3.03
N ILE A 200 -6.03 -7.01 -1.74
CA ILE A 200 -7.41 -7.25 -1.29
C ILE A 200 -8.32 -6.08 -1.69
N ALA A 201 -7.89 -4.84 -1.45
CA ALA A 201 -8.64 -3.65 -1.83
C ALA A 201 -8.89 -3.60 -3.35
N SER A 202 -7.88 -3.94 -4.16
CA SER A 202 -7.99 -4.04 -5.62
C SER A 202 -9.01 -5.09 -6.03
N LEU A 203 -8.94 -6.28 -5.43
CA LEU A 203 -9.91 -7.36 -5.66
C LEU A 203 -11.33 -6.91 -5.34
N LEU A 204 -11.55 -6.31 -4.18
CA LEU A 204 -12.88 -5.86 -3.74
C LEU A 204 -13.44 -4.74 -4.64
N SER A 205 -12.58 -3.93 -5.23
CA SER A 205 -12.92 -2.86 -6.17
C SER A 205 -13.00 -3.31 -7.65
N ASN A 206 -12.99 -4.60 -7.96
CA ASN A 206 -12.98 -5.16 -9.33
C ASN A 206 -11.75 -4.76 -10.17
N ARG A 207 -10.61 -4.46 -9.54
CA ARG A 207 -9.34 -4.21 -10.22
C ARG A 207 -8.49 -5.48 -10.20
N GLN A 208 -7.61 -5.59 -11.19
CA GLN A 208 -6.54 -6.59 -11.17
C GLN A 208 -5.40 -6.09 -10.29
N TYR A 209 -4.59 -7.00 -9.78
CA TYR A 209 -3.45 -6.64 -8.96
C TYR A 209 -2.20 -7.43 -9.27
N ILE A 210 -1.06 -6.79 -8.99
CA ILE A 210 0.26 -7.40 -8.90
C ILE A 210 0.83 -6.96 -7.55
N GLY A 211 1.18 -7.91 -6.68
CA GLY A 211 1.82 -7.66 -5.40
C GLY A 211 3.18 -8.34 -5.31
N VAL A 212 4.13 -7.71 -4.65
CA VAL A 212 5.47 -8.28 -4.40
C VAL A 212 5.79 -8.17 -2.91
N GLU A 213 6.26 -9.24 -2.32
CA GLU A 213 6.72 -9.29 -0.93
C GLU A 213 8.00 -10.12 -0.84
N LEU A 214 9.01 -9.59 -0.16
CA LEU A 214 10.29 -10.25 0.00
C LEU A 214 10.27 -11.23 1.17
N ASP A 215 9.61 -10.88 2.27
CA ASP A 215 9.50 -11.72 3.47
C ASP A 215 8.51 -12.87 3.23
N GLU A 216 8.99 -14.10 3.34
CA GLU A 216 8.19 -15.31 3.08
C GLU A 216 7.02 -15.45 4.06
N ASN A 217 7.16 -15.01 5.32
CA ASN A 217 6.08 -15.11 6.31
C ASN A 217 4.95 -14.13 5.98
N TYR A 218 5.30 -12.88 5.66
CA TYR A 218 4.30 -11.89 5.21
C TYR A 218 3.65 -12.30 3.89
N PHE A 219 4.41 -12.89 2.97
CA PHE A 219 3.87 -13.43 1.72
C PHE A 219 2.82 -14.51 1.97
N LYS A 220 3.11 -15.50 2.83
CA LYS A 220 2.15 -16.56 3.20
C LYS A 220 0.87 -16.00 3.83
N ILE A 221 1.02 -15.03 4.73
CA ILE A 221 -0.12 -14.33 5.34
C ILE A 221 -0.95 -13.60 4.26
N ALA A 222 -0.29 -12.92 3.33
CA ALA A 222 -0.97 -12.23 2.23
C ALA A 222 -1.73 -13.20 1.33
N GLU A 223 -1.13 -14.34 0.98
CA GLU A 223 -1.74 -15.38 0.14
C GLU A 223 -3.03 -15.92 0.78
N GLU A 224 -3.00 -16.27 2.06
CA GLU A 224 -4.17 -16.74 2.80
C GLU A 224 -5.28 -15.69 2.90
N ARG A 225 -4.92 -14.44 3.19
CA ARG A 225 -5.87 -13.32 3.29
C ARG A 225 -6.53 -13.00 1.95
N ILE A 226 -5.76 -12.98 0.88
CA ILE A 226 -6.26 -12.75 -0.48
C ILE A 226 -7.19 -13.90 -0.89
N LYS A 227 -6.82 -15.15 -0.61
CA LYS A 227 -7.67 -16.32 -0.87
C LYS A 227 -9.02 -16.21 -0.16
N LYS A 228 -9.01 -15.87 1.13
CA LYS A 228 -10.22 -15.65 1.91
C LYS A 228 -11.10 -14.55 1.32
N ALA A 229 -10.52 -13.41 0.97
CA ALA A 229 -11.26 -12.31 0.33
C ALA A 229 -11.89 -12.72 -1.02
N TRP A 230 -11.21 -13.57 -1.81
CA TRP A 230 -11.75 -14.15 -3.03
C TRP A 230 -12.96 -15.04 -2.78
N GLU A 231 -12.88 -15.91 -1.77
CA GLU A 231 -13.98 -16.82 -1.40
C GLU A 231 -15.20 -16.05 -0.90
N GLU A 232 -15.00 -15.01 -0.08
CA GLU A 232 -16.06 -14.13 0.42
C GLU A 232 -16.74 -13.40 -0.73
N LYS A 233 -15.97 -12.77 -1.62
CA LYS A 233 -16.49 -12.06 -2.79
C LYS A 233 -17.28 -12.98 -3.72
N ARG A 234 -16.85 -14.21 -3.91
CA ARG A 234 -17.57 -15.20 -4.72
C ARG A 234 -18.91 -15.57 -4.10
N LYS A 235 -18.94 -15.83 -2.79
CA LYS A 235 -20.16 -16.13 -2.07
C LYS A 235 -21.18 -14.98 -2.15
N GLU A 236 -20.73 -13.74 -2.02
CA GLU A 236 -21.59 -12.56 -2.16
C GLU A 236 -22.21 -12.47 -3.57
N LYS A 237 -21.40 -12.72 -4.61
CA LYS A 237 -21.90 -12.76 -6.00
C LYS A 237 -22.93 -13.86 -6.23
N ASP A 238 -22.65 -15.06 -5.73
CA ASP A 238 -23.55 -16.20 -5.87
C ASP A 238 -24.89 -15.93 -5.13
N LEU A 239 -24.84 -15.33 -3.94
CA LEU A 239 -26.02 -14.93 -3.18
C LEU A 239 -26.86 -13.86 -3.91
N GLN A 240 -26.20 -12.84 -4.46
CA GLN A 240 -26.87 -11.80 -5.25
C GLN A 240 -27.55 -12.38 -6.50
N ALA A 241 -26.89 -13.33 -7.17
CA ALA A 241 -27.48 -14.00 -8.34
C ALA A 241 -28.74 -14.79 -7.96
N VAL A 242 -28.72 -15.51 -6.84
CA VAL A 242 -29.90 -16.26 -6.33
C VAL A 242 -31.06 -15.31 -6.01
N THR A 243 -30.79 -14.16 -5.37
CA THR A 243 -31.82 -13.18 -5.02
C THR A 243 -32.46 -12.54 -6.26
N LEU A 244 -31.67 -12.29 -7.30
CA LEU A 244 -32.18 -11.71 -8.57
C LEU A 244 -33.09 -12.67 -9.37
N PHE A 245 -32.92 -13.98 -9.21
CA PHE A 245 -33.68 -15.01 -9.93
C PHE A 245 -34.72 -15.70 -9.02
N GLY A 246 -34.71 -15.43 -7.71
CA GLY A 246 -35.62 -16.09 -6.74
C GLY A 246 -36.98 -15.44 -6.54
N ASP A 247 -37.16 -14.18 -6.96
CA ASP A 247 -38.42 -13.45 -6.79
C ASP A 247 -39.34 -13.48 -8.04
N GLY A 248 -39.12 -14.44 -8.92
CA GLY A 248 -39.78 -14.53 -10.24
C GLY A 248 -40.52 -15.84 -10.50
N MET A 249 -41.14 -16.50 -9.47
CA MET A 249 -42.13 -17.55 -9.68
C MET A 249 -43.29 -17.39 -8.70
#